data_811a2637d20bdb2047d18e55791b63d1
#
_entry.id   811a2637d20bdb2047d18e55791b63d1
#
_cell.length_a   1.000
_cell.length_b   1.000
_cell.length_c   1.000
_cell.angle_alpha   90.00
_cell.angle_beta   90.00
_cell.angle_gamma   90.00
#
_symmetry.space_group_name_H-M   'P 1'
#
loop_
_entity.id
_entity.type
_entity.pdbx_description
1 polymer ?
#
loop_
_entity_poly.entity_id
_entity_poly.type
_entity_poly.pdbx_seq_one_letter_code
_entity_poly.pdbx_strand_id
1 'polypeptide(L)'
;MKKLIILVAGISFFYGCKKSDAGGGGTTADTYLNTKAASSWNYHETNSSSGTPQNSDYSLVSTSRDTSINSKIYHIYSFSYGGSQYLAINGHDYYQYDSVPGALGQIFERLYLKDNINANSSWSQQIAVSIPGLPVTIPVDINNKIAEKGISKIINGATYNNVIHVSTTISSVAIPSASLTSDINSYYAPGYGLISNTTLVHLDYAGVKQDVNIVTSLNSASLK
;
A
#
# COMPACT_ATOMS: atom_id res chain seq x y z
N MET A 1 -52.42 -70.98 -7.68
CA MET A 1 -51.86 -70.03 -6.74
C MET A 1 -50.60 -69.50 -7.38
N LYS A 2 -50.70 -68.34 -8.05
CA LYS A 2 -49.57 -67.67 -8.72
C LYS A 2 -49.02 -66.62 -7.81
N LYS A 3 -47.78 -66.76 -7.36
CA LYS A 3 -47.08 -65.79 -6.56
C LYS A 3 -46.46 -64.73 -7.47
N LEU A 4 -46.98 -63.52 -7.37
CA LEU A 4 -46.44 -62.31 -8.07
C LEU A 4 -45.26 -61.78 -7.28
N ILE A 5 -44.05 -61.83 -7.82
CA ILE A 5 -42.89 -61.25 -7.27
C ILE A 5 -42.76 -59.82 -7.84
N ILE A 6 -43.00 -58.82 -7.00
CA ILE A 6 -42.76 -57.40 -7.35
C ILE A 6 -41.32 -57.11 -7.10
N LEU A 7 -40.59 -56.88 -8.19
CA LEU A 7 -39.21 -56.38 -8.14
C LEU A 7 -39.23 -54.86 -7.92
N VAL A 8 -38.94 -54.40 -6.72
CA VAL A 8 -38.79 -52.98 -6.43
C VAL A 8 -37.37 -52.56 -6.83
N ALA A 9 -37.27 -51.90 -7.99
CA ALA A 9 -36.02 -51.25 -8.43
C ALA A 9 -35.79 -50.01 -7.58
N GLY A 10 -34.85 -50.10 -6.65
CA GLY A 10 -34.42 -48.97 -5.86
C GLY A 10 -33.65 -47.94 -6.72
N ILE A 11 -34.31 -46.83 -7.04
CA ILE A 11 -33.67 -45.69 -7.67
C ILE A 11 -32.93 -44.92 -6.56
N SER A 12 -31.63 -45.14 -6.48
CA SER A 12 -30.72 -44.35 -5.61
C SER A 12 -30.57 -42.96 -6.21
N PHE A 13 -31.31 -41.99 -5.71
CA PHE A 13 -31.04 -40.57 -5.98
C PHE A 13 -29.78 -40.20 -5.27
N PHE A 14 -28.66 -40.16 -5.98
CA PHE A 14 -27.51 -39.44 -5.57
C PHE A 14 -27.86 -37.93 -5.57
N TYR A 15 -28.29 -37.41 -4.45
CA TYR A 15 -28.26 -36.00 -4.20
C TYR A 15 -26.78 -35.59 -4.11
N GLY A 16 -26.17 -35.33 -5.25
CA GLY A 16 -24.98 -34.56 -5.33
C GLY A 16 -25.26 -33.20 -4.69
N CYS A 17 -24.83 -33.00 -3.46
CA CYS A 17 -24.67 -31.66 -2.92
C CYS A 17 -23.71 -30.92 -3.84
N LYS A 18 -24.25 -30.32 -4.87
CA LYS A 18 -23.59 -29.25 -5.59
C LYS A 18 -23.45 -28.13 -4.56
N LYS A 19 -22.25 -27.99 -3.99
CA LYS A 19 -21.86 -26.81 -3.24
C LYS A 19 -22.14 -25.67 -4.21
N SER A 20 -23.28 -25.02 -4.05
CA SER A 20 -23.60 -23.80 -4.74
C SER A 20 -22.60 -22.77 -4.20
N ASP A 21 -21.57 -22.53 -4.98
CA ASP A 21 -20.87 -21.27 -4.93
C ASP A 21 -21.91 -20.20 -5.32
N ALA A 22 -22.72 -19.81 -4.36
CA ALA A 22 -23.53 -18.61 -4.40
C ALA A 22 -22.59 -17.43 -4.20
N GLY A 23 -21.69 -17.26 -5.13
CA GLY A 23 -20.84 -16.10 -5.29
C GLY A 23 -21.31 -15.29 -6.48
N GLY A 24 -22.55 -14.86 -6.46
CA GLY A 24 -23.03 -13.74 -7.26
C GLY A 24 -22.59 -12.42 -6.63
N GLY A 25 -21.32 -12.29 -6.30
CA GLY A 25 -20.68 -11.01 -6.07
C GLY A 25 -20.20 -10.53 -7.42
N GLY A 26 -20.75 -9.42 -7.91
CA GLY A 26 -20.06 -8.65 -8.92
C GLY A 26 -18.60 -8.54 -8.48
N THR A 27 -17.68 -8.80 -9.38
CA THR A 27 -16.26 -8.56 -9.17
C THR A 27 -16.09 -7.07 -8.87
N THR A 28 -16.17 -6.69 -7.60
CA THR A 28 -15.51 -5.47 -7.15
C THR A 28 -14.06 -5.73 -7.51
N ALA A 29 -13.56 -4.99 -8.50
CA ALA A 29 -12.14 -5.05 -8.86
C ALA A 29 -11.37 -5.00 -7.55
N ASP A 30 -10.52 -6.00 -7.31
CA ASP A 30 -9.76 -6.12 -6.08
C ASP A 30 -8.97 -4.83 -5.89
N THR A 31 -9.44 -3.95 -5.02
CA THR A 31 -8.77 -2.69 -4.75
C THR A 31 -7.46 -2.96 -4.00
N TYR A 32 -6.47 -2.12 -4.22
CA TYR A 32 -5.19 -2.16 -3.49
C TYR A 32 -5.28 -1.46 -2.12
N LEU A 33 -6.48 -1.41 -1.55
CA LEU A 33 -6.75 -0.88 -0.22
C LEU A 33 -7.95 -1.60 0.37
N ASN A 34 -7.83 -2.12 1.59
CA ASN A 34 -8.92 -2.74 2.32
C ASN A 34 -9.36 -1.83 3.48
N THR A 35 -10.58 -1.31 3.40
CA THR A 35 -11.18 -0.41 4.39
C THR A 35 -12.12 -1.13 5.37
N LYS A 36 -12.25 -2.47 5.28
CA LYS A 36 -13.11 -3.21 6.20
C LYS A 36 -12.57 -3.12 7.62
N ALA A 37 -13.40 -2.63 8.53
CA ALA A 37 -13.05 -2.45 9.93
C ALA A 37 -12.52 -3.75 10.56
N ALA A 38 -11.54 -3.62 11.44
CA ALA A 38 -10.81 -4.70 12.09
C ALA A 38 -9.96 -5.58 11.15
N SER A 39 -9.80 -5.21 9.87
CA SER A 39 -8.68 -5.73 9.08
C SER A 39 -7.37 -5.19 9.67
N SER A 40 -6.34 -6.02 9.73
CA SER A 40 -5.06 -5.64 10.34
C SER A 40 -3.88 -6.19 9.56
N TRP A 41 -2.79 -5.45 9.60
CA TRP A 41 -1.51 -5.76 8.97
C TRP A 41 -0.40 -5.61 9.99
N ASN A 42 0.49 -6.59 10.08
CA ASN A 42 1.67 -6.55 10.92
C ASN A 42 2.90 -6.36 10.03
N TYR A 43 3.62 -5.29 10.24
CA TYR A 43 4.81 -4.92 9.48
C TYR A 43 6.07 -5.07 10.33
N HIS A 44 7.14 -5.46 9.65
CA HIS A 44 8.51 -5.32 10.13
C HIS A 44 9.18 -4.16 9.42
N GLU A 45 9.85 -3.31 10.17
CA GLU A 45 10.60 -2.17 9.66
C GLU A 45 12.05 -2.24 10.14
N THR A 46 12.99 -2.07 9.22
CA THR A 46 14.40 -1.82 9.50
C THR A 46 14.73 -0.40 9.08
N ASN A 47 15.12 0.44 10.03
CA ASN A 47 15.55 1.81 9.80
C ASN A 47 17.06 1.91 10.02
N SER A 48 17.81 2.17 8.95
CA SER A 48 19.28 2.32 8.94
C SER A 48 19.72 3.77 8.71
N SER A 49 18.82 4.74 8.83
CA SER A 49 19.09 6.17 8.56
C SER A 49 20.18 6.77 9.48
N SER A 50 20.38 6.23 10.68
CA SER A 50 21.44 6.63 11.60
C SER A 50 22.76 5.88 11.40
N GLY A 51 22.87 5.05 10.36
CA GLY A 51 24.01 4.18 10.11
C GLY A 51 23.98 2.85 10.86
N THR A 52 23.21 2.73 11.94
CA THR A 52 23.01 1.47 12.67
C THR A 52 21.58 1.01 12.48
N PRO A 53 21.33 -0.21 11.95
CA PRO A 53 19.99 -0.72 11.77
C PRO A 53 19.21 -0.80 13.09
N GLN A 54 18.02 -0.22 13.09
CA GLN A 54 17.02 -0.31 14.16
C GLN A 54 15.82 -1.08 13.62
N ASN A 55 15.47 -2.18 14.27
CA ASN A 55 14.32 -3.00 13.89
C ASN A 55 13.12 -2.68 14.77
N SER A 56 11.95 -2.59 14.17
CA SER A 56 10.68 -2.43 14.87
C SER A 56 9.58 -3.21 14.19
N ASP A 57 8.65 -3.71 14.97
CA ASP A 57 7.41 -4.30 14.48
C ASP A 57 6.25 -3.39 14.88
N TYR A 58 5.30 -3.21 13.97
CA TYR A 58 4.09 -2.46 14.25
C TYR A 58 2.88 -3.05 13.53
N SER A 59 1.71 -2.75 14.05
CA SER A 59 0.45 -3.11 13.40
C SER A 59 -0.27 -1.88 12.89
N LEU A 60 -0.89 -2.02 11.73
CA LEU A 60 -1.86 -1.09 11.18
C LEU A 60 -3.23 -1.74 11.23
N VAL A 61 -4.24 -1.06 11.76
CA VAL A 61 -5.60 -1.60 11.91
C VAL A 61 -6.59 -0.66 11.24
N SER A 62 -7.40 -1.19 10.31
CA SER A 62 -8.53 -0.47 9.72
C SER A 62 -9.60 -0.22 10.77
N THR A 63 -9.98 1.04 10.95
CA THR A 63 -11.03 1.43 11.88
C THR A 63 -12.41 1.39 11.19
N SER A 64 -13.47 1.74 11.90
CA SER A 64 -14.81 1.97 11.33
C SER A 64 -15.05 3.46 11.04
N ARG A 65 -14.00 4.27 10.98
CA ARG A 65 -14.11 5.74 10.93
C ARG A 65 -13.51 6.29 9.65
N ASP A 66 -14.19 7.30 9.12
CA ASP A 66 -13.70 8.14 8.05
C ASP A 66 -13.58 9.58 8.53
N THR A 67 -12.82 10.39 7.79
CA THR A 67 -12.69 11.83 8.01
C THR A 67 -12.64 12.57 6.67
N SER A 68 -13.03 13.84 6.66
CA SER A 68 -12.91 14.68 5.47
C SER A 68 -11.71 15.61 5.62
N ILE A 69 -10.80 15.56 4.65
CA ILE A 69 -9.63 16.43 4.55
C ILE A 69 -9.63 17.04 3.14
N ASN A 70 -9.64 18.37 3.03
CA ASN A 70 -9.66 19.06 1.74
C ASN A 70 -10.78 18.57 0.80
N SER A 71 -11.97 18.35 1.35
CA SER A 71 -13.17 17.84 0.62
C SER A 71 -13.03 16.39 0.08
N LYS A 72 -12.01 15.65 0.45
CA LYS A 72 -11.83 14.23 0.15
C LYS A 72 -12.07 13.39 1.40
N ILE A 73 -12.78 12.27 1.26
CA ILE A 73 -13.04 11.33 2.36
C ILE A 73 -11.85 10.36 2.48
N TYR A 74 -11.27 10.31 3.66
CA TYR A 74 -10.19 9.41 4.04
C TYR A 74 -10.66 8.40 5.05
N HIS A 75 -10.34 7.15 4.81
CA HIS A 75 -10.48 6.08 5.81
C HIS A 75 -9.32 6.15 6.81
N ILE A 76 -9.64 5.95 8.10
CA ILE A 76 -8.68 6.07 9.20
C ILE A 76 -8.15 4.69 9.57
N TYR A 77 -6.84 4.54 9.56
CA TYR A 77 -6.12 3.40 10.12
C TYR A 77 -5.37 3.83 11.37
N SER A 78 -5.32 2.96 12.37
CA SER A 78 -4.60 3.21 13.62
C SER A 78 -3.31 2.39 13.69
N PHE A 79 -2.21 3.01 14.09
CA PHE A 79 -0.95 2.31 14.38
C PHE A 79 -0.94 1.77 15.80
N SER A 80 -0.28 0.63 16.04
CA SER A 80 -0.12 0.04 17.38
C SER A 80 0.69 0.90 18.35
N TYR A 81 1.57 1.73 17.83
CA TYR A 81 2.39 2.68 18.62
C TYR A 81 1.70 4.04 18.81
N GLY A 82 0.46 4.19 18.38
CA GLY A 82 -0.31 5.43 18.43
C GLY A 82 -0.25 6.22 17.11
N GLY A 83 -1.21 7.14 16.98
CA GLY A 83 -1.39 7.90 15.74
C GLY A 83 -2.26 7.20 14.71
N SER A 84 -2.44 7.87 13.58
CA SER A 84 -3.33 7.42 12.51
C SER A 84 -2.73 7.66 11.15
N GLN A 85 -3.05 6.78 10.21
CA GLN A 85 -2.81 6.94 8.77
C GLN A 85 -4.16 7.19 8.08
N TYR A 86 -4.15 8.06 7.09
CA TYR A 86 -5.34 8.45 6.34
C TYR A 86 -5.16 8.05 4.89
N LEU A 87 -5.99 7.12 4.41
CA LEU A 87 -5.94 6.61 3.05
C LEU A 87 -7.29 6.81 2.35
N ALA A 88 -7.25 7.17 1.07
CA ALA A 88 -8.45 7.36 0.26
C ALA A 88 -8.30 6.72 -1.11
N ILE A 89 -9.45 6.32 -1.69
CA ILE A 89 -9.55 5.89 -3.09
C ILE A 89 -10.51 6.86 -3.79
N ASN A 90 -10.12 7.33 -4.95
CA ASN A 90 -11.00 8.06 -5.85
C ASN A 90 -10.90 7.42 -7.26
N GLY A 91 -11.86 6.58 -7.59
CA GLY A 91 -11.79 5.73 -8.79
C GLY A 91 -10.61 4.76 -8.71
N HIS A 92 -9.58 5.00 -9.50
CA HIS A 92 -8.37 4.20 -9.58
C HIS A 92 -7.13 4.90 -8.99
N ASP A 93 -7.32 6.02 -8.35
CA ASP A 93 -6.29 6.84 -7.73
C ASP A 93 -6.31 6.64 -6.21
N TYR A 94 -5.14 6.32 -5.63
CA TYR A 94 -4.97 6.03 -4.21
C TYR A 94 -4.16 7.12 -3.54
N TYR A 95 -4.73 7.72 -2.52
CA TYR A 95 -4.17 8.87 -1.81
C TYR A 95 -3.81 8.52 -0.38
N GLN A 96 -2.72 9.10 0.08
CA GLN A 96 -2.30 9.10 1.47
C GLN A 96 -2.16 10.55 1.93
N TYR A 97 -2.71 10.85 3.11
CA TYR A 97 -2.54 12.13 3.78
C TYR A 97 -1.75 11.88 5.07
N ASP A 98 -0.46 12.13 5.02
CA ASP A 98 0.47 11.83 6.12
C ASP A 98 1.81 12.52 5.88
N SER A 99 2.71 12.46 6.88
CA SER A 99 4.10 12.81 6.68
C SER A 99 4.80 11.72 5.87
N VAL A 100 5.65 12.15 4.91
CA VAL A 100 6.50 11.21 4.17
C VAL A 100 7.87 11.18 4.83
N PRO A 101 8.49 10.00 5.00
CA PRO A 101 9.87 9.90 5.43
C PRO A 101 10.77 10.78 4.56
N GLY A 102 11.60 11.63 5.20
CA GLY A 102 12.45 12.61 4.50
C GLY A 102 11.79 13.95 4.17
N ALA A 103 10.46 14.09 4.29
CA ALA A 103 9.76 15.39 4.14
C ALA A 103 9.72 16.22 5.44
N LEU A 104 10.66 15.97 6.35
CA LEU A 104 10.91 16.76 7.56
C LEU A 104 9.66 16.96 8.45
N GLY A 105 8.83 15.93 8.54
CA GLY A 105 7.62 15.95 9.36
C GLY A 105 6.45 16.75 8.80
N GLN A 106 6.55 17.26 7.59
CA GLN A 106 5.44 17.96 6.96
C GLN A 106 4.38 16.97 6.48
N ILE A 107 3.12 17.33 6.71
CA ILE A 107 1.95 16.55 6.30
C ILE A 107 1.44 17.09 4.98
N PHE A 108 1.24 16.22 4.00
CA PHE A 108 0.64 16.56 2.72
C PHE A 108 -0.11 15.38 2.10
N GLU A 109 -0.96 15.67 1.13
CA GLU A 109 -1.61 14.65 0.34
C GLU A 109 -0.65 14.12 -0.73
N ARG A 110 -0.54 12.81 -0.83
CA ARG A 110 0.26 12.12 -1.84
C ARG A 110 -0.61 11.15 -2.64
N LEU A 111 -0.59 11.26 -3.97
CA LEU A 111 -1.11 10.24 -4.88
C LEU A 111 -0.04 9.17 -5.05
N TYR A 112 -0.18 8.06 -4.30
CA TYR A 112 0.89 7.06 -4.20
C TYR A 112 0.74 5.86 -5.14
N LEU A 113 -0.49 5.62 -5.67
CA LEU A 113 -0.75 4.52 -6.58
C LEU A 113 -1.86 4.88 -7.56
N LYS A 114 -1.71 4.44 -8.80
CA LYS A 114 -2.74 4.39 -9.84
C LYS A 114 -2.83 2.96 -10.36
N ASP A 115 -3.99 2.31 -10.22
CA ASP A 115 -4.13 0.90 -10.59
C ASP A 115 -4.64 0.67 -12.01
N ASN A 116 -5.09 1.70 -12.71
CA ASN A 116 -5.64 1.62 -14.07
C ASN A 116 -4.64 1.95 -15.20
N ILE A 117 -3.44 2.39 -14.86
CA ILE A 117 -2.42 2.70 -15.87
C ILE A 117 -1.48 1.51 -16.11
N ASN A 118 -0.82 1.49 -17.26
CA ASN A 118 0.06 0.40 -17.67
C ASN A 118 1.45 0.49 -17.02
N ALA A 119 2.18 -0.62 -17.05
CA ALA A 119 3.61 -0.61 -16.73
C ALA A 119 4.35 0.42 -17.61
N ASN A 120 5.36 1.06 -17.03
CA ASN A 120 6.13 2.18 -17.58
C ASN A 120 5.38 3.53 -17.67
N SER A 121 4.10 3.61 -17.30
CA SER A 121 3.39 4.90 -17.14
C SER A 121 3.84 5.61 -15.87
N SER A 122 3.85 6.96 -15.93
CA SER A 122 4.31 7.80 -14.82
C SER A 122 3.30 8.89 -14.50
N TRP A 123 3.38 9.38 -13.27
CA TRP A 123 2.70 10.60 -12.82
C TRP A 123 3.60 11.35 -11.85
N SER A 124 3.42 12.65 -11.72
CA SER A 124 4.17 13.49 -10.80
C SER A 124 3.25 14.38 -9.98
N GLN A 125 3.74 14.78 -8.83
CA GLN A 125 3.11 15.74 -7.94
C GLN A 125 4.19 16.65 -7.39
N GLN A 126 3.96 17.97 -7.44
CA GLN A 126 4.82 18.94 -6.79
C GLN A 126 4.28 19.29 -5.41
N ILE A 127 5.15 19.30 -4.42
CA ILE A 127 4.88 19.76 -3.06
C ILE A 127 5.85 20.87 -2.66
N ALA A 128 5.44 21.67 -1.72
CA ALA A 128 6.29 22.70 -1.14
C ALA A 128 6.84 22.21 0.21
N VAL A 129 8.16 22.08 0.32
CA VAL A 129 8.84 21.55 1.52
C VAL A 129 9.64 22.64 2.20
N SER A 130 9.44 22.83 3.50
CA SER A 130 10.29 23.68 4.34
C SER A 130 11.43 22.84 4.89
N ILE A 131 12.67 23.23 4.62
CA ILE A 131 13.85 22.57 5.16
C ILE A 131 14.25 23.28 6.45
N PRO A 132 14.36 22.59 7.60
CA PRO A 132 14.79 23.21 8.85
C PRO A 132 16.12 23.92 8.69
N GLY A 133 16.19 25.18 9.17
CA GLY A 133 17.38 26.04 9.04
C GLY A 133 17.43 26.86 7.75
N LEU A 134 16.53 26.62 6.77
CA LEU A 134 16.39 27.49 5.61
C LEU A 134 15.12 28.36 5.74
N PRO A 135 15.19 29.68 5.47
CA PRO A 135 14.04 30.57 5.59
C PRO A 135 13.10 30.51 4.37
N VAL A 136 13.21 29.47 3.55
CA VAL A 136 12.48 29.34 2.27
C VAL A 136 11.83 27.98 2.15
N THR A 137 10.72 27.95 1.45
CA THR A 137 10.06 26.72 1.02
C THR A 137 10.57 26.32 -0.35
N ILE A 138 10.93 25.06 -0.50
CA ILE A 138 11.51 24.53 -1.74
C ILE A 138 10.46 23.69 -2.47
N PRO A 139 10.21 23.92 -3.78
CA PRO A 139 9.38 23.03 -4.56
C PRO A 139 10.11 21.69 -4.78
N VAL A 140 9.42 20.61 -4.46
CA VAL A 140 9.92 19.25 -4.60
C VAL A 140 8.94 18.46 -5.47
N ASP A 141 9.46 17.81 -6.51
CA ASP A 141 8.70 16.94 -7.40
C ASP A 141 8.82 15.50 -6.92
N ILE A 142 7.69 14.86 -6.69
CA ILE A 142 7.56 13.42 -6.42
C ILE A 142 7.17 12.78 -7.75
N ASN A 143 8.07 12.02 -8.34
CA ASN A 143 7.88 11.38 -9.64
C ASN A 143 7.67 9.88 -9.43
N ASN A 144 6.50 9.39 -9.78
CA ASN A 144 6.11 8.00 -9.64
C ASN A 144 6.03 7.32 -11.01
N LYS A 145 6.38 6.05 -11.06
CA LYS A 145 6.29 5.21 -12.25
C LYS A 145 5.81 3.82 -11.86
N ILE A 146 4.86 3.25 -12.62
CA ILE A 146 4.59 1.82 -12.56
C ILE A 146 5.78 1.10 -13.20
N ALA A 147 6.67 0.58 -12.38
CA ALA A 147 7.82 -0.18 -12.87
C ALA A 147 7.37 -1.56 -13.39
N GLU A 148 6.50 -2.23 -12.65
CA GLU A 148 5.95 -3.55 -12.98
C GLU A 148 4.48 -3.63 -12.55
N LYS A 149 3.69 -4.44 -13.27
CA LYS A 149 2.27 -4.64 -12.96
C LYS A 149 1.84 -6.07 -13.28
N GLY A 150 0.99 -6.64 -12.40
CA GLY A 150 0.48 -7.99 -12.57
C GLY A 150 1.51 -9.08 -12.26
N ILE A 151 2.59 -8.75 -11.56
CA ILE A 151 3.62 -9.71 -11.18
C ILE A 151 3.23 -10.51 -9.94
N SER A 152 3.95 -11.61 -9.71
CA SER A 152 3.94 -12.33 -8.43
C SER A 152 5.16 -11.94 -7.63
N LYS A 153 5.00 -11.71 -6.31
CA LYS A 153 6.08 -11.36 -5.39
C LYS A 153 5.99 -12.18 -4.11
N ILE A 154 7.12 -12.64 -3.63
CA ILE A 154 7.23 -13.35 -2.35
C ILE A 154 7.77 -12.38 -1.30
N ILE A 155 7.03 -12.21 -0.21
CA ILE A 155 7.43 -11.41 0.97
C ILE A 155 7.29 -12.31 2.19
N ASN A 156 8.36 -12.48 2.95
CA ASN A 156 8.38 -13.28 4.19
C ASN A 156 7.75 -14.68 4.02
N GLY A 157 7.98 -15.34 2.87
CA GLY A 157 7.48 -16.67 2.53
C GLY A 157 6.03 -16.71 2.01
N ALA A 158 5.29 -15.61 2.04
CA ALA A 158 3.95 -15.51 1.44
C ALA A 158 4.04 -15.02 -0.02
N THR A 159 3.26 -15.64 -0.90
CA THR A 159 3.19 -15.26 -2.32
C THR A 159 1.99 -14.35 -2.55
N TYR A 160 2.24 -13.18 -3.12
CA TYR A 160 1.25 -12.20 -3.53
C TYR A 160 1.19 -12.12 -5.05
N ASN A 161 -0.01 -12.19 -5.61
CA ASN A 161 -0.24 -12.13 -7.06
C ASN A 161 -0.84 -10.78 -7.47
N ASN A 162 -0.77 -10.45 -8.76
CA ASN A 162 -1.27 -9.20 -9.33
C ASN A 162 -0.66 -7.94 -8.66
N VAL A 163 0.58 -8.06 -8.23
CA VAL A 163 1.30 -6.97 -7.54
C VAL A 163 1.61 -5.84 -8.52
N ILE A 164 1.48 -4.61 -8.05
CA ILE A 164 1.98 -3.41 -8.71
C ILE A 164 3.23 -2.94 -7.98
N HIS A 165 4.32 -2.75 -8.74
CA HIS A 165 5.55 -2.12 -8.29
C HIS A 165 5.56 -0.66 -8.73
N VAL A 166 5.61 0.25 -7.78
CA VAL A 166 5.78 1.69 -8.00
C VAL A 166 7.20 2.07 -7.62
N SER A 167 7.95 2.59 -8.59
CA SER A 167 9.23 3.26 -8.34
C SER A 167 8.97 4.77 -8.22
N THR A 168 9.51 5.38 -7.18
CA THR A 168 9.35 6.81 -6.89
C THR A 168 10.71 7.47 -6.78
N THR A 169 10.87 8.62 -7.44
CA THR A 169 12.05 9.49 -7.28
C THR A 169 11.61 10.88 -6.83
N ILE A 170 12.49 11.51 -6.05
CA ILE A 170 12.31 12.87 -5.53
C ILE A 170 13.33 13.76 -6.20
N SER A 171 12.90 14.90 -6.71
CA SER A 171 13.78 15.91 -7.32
C SER A 171 13.32 17.31 -6.97
N SER A 172 14.18 18.31 -7.18
CA SER A 172 13.85 19.71 -7.02
C SER A 172 14.68 20.54 -7.98
N VAL A 173 14.06 21.54 -8.60
CA VAL A 173 14.79 22.52 -9.43
C VAL A 173 15.67 23.45 -8.59
N ALA A 174 15.39 23.55 -7.29
CA ALA A 174 16.12 24.41 -6.35
C ALA A 174 17.33 23.70 -5.69
N ILE A 175 17.45 22.39 -5.84
CA ILE A 175 18.52 21.56 -5.25
C ILE A 175 19.28 20.86 -6.38
N PRO A 176 20.61 20.98 -6.44
CA PRO A 176 21.40 20.22 -7.41
C PRO A 176 21.12 18.70 -7.30
N SER A 177 21.01 18.02 -8.42
CA SER A 177 20.69 16.58 -8.45
C SER A 177 21.73 15.70 -7.74
N ALA A 178 22.96 16.14 -7.62
CA ALA A 178 24.00 15.46 -6.83
C ALA A 178 23.78 15.59 -5.32
N SER A 179 23.02 16.60 -4.87
CA SER A 179 22.72 16.87 -3.47
C SER A 179 21.39 16.30 -2.99
N LEU A 180 20.55 15.81 -3.90
CA LEU A 180 19.29 15.14 -3.58
C LEU A 180 19.16 13.92 -4.48
N THR A 181 19.33 12.74 -3.90
CA THR A 181 19.11 11.47 -4.59
C THR A 181 18.07 10.64 -3.84
N SER A 182 17.30 9.85 -4.59
CA SER A 182 16.29 8.99 -4.01
C SER A 182 16.06 7.75 -4.85
N ASP A 183 15.76 6.64 -4.18
CA ASP A 183 15.31 5.37 -4.76
C ASP A 183 14.27 4.76 -3.82
N ILE A 184 13.01 4.88 -4.20
CA ILE A 184 11.89 4.41 -3.39
C ILE A 184 11.12 3.38 -4.21
N ASN A 185 11.00 2.17 -3.67
CA ASN A 185 10.35 1.05 -4.32
C ASN A 185 9.23 0.52 -3.44
N SER A 186 7.98 0.63 -3.90
CA SER A 186 6.79 0.22 -3.17
C SER A 186 6.04 -0.86 -3.94
N TYR A 187 5.65 -1.92 -3.26
CA TYR A 187 4.92 -3.04 -3.82
C TYR A 187 3.55 -3.15 -3.16
N TYR A 188 2.51 -3.17 -3.99
CA TYR A 188 1.12 -3.21 -3.56
C TYR A 188 0.43 -4.46 -4.10
N ALA A 189 -0.33 -5.15 -3.24
CA ALA A 189 -1.12 -6.32 -3.62
C ALA A 189 -2.62 -6.07 -3.42
N PRO A 190 -3.49 -6.64 -4.29
CA PRO A 190 -4.93 -6.51 -4.16
C PRO A 190 -5.43 -6.99 -2.79
N GLY A 191 -6.28 -6.20 -2.14
CA GLY A 191 -6.83 -6.48 -0.80
C GLY A 191 -5.85 -6.24 0.35
N TYR A 192 -4.54 -6.28 0.11
CA TYR A 192 -3.51 -6.12 1.14
C TYR A 192 -2.98 -4.68 1.24
N GLY A 193 -3.02 -3.91 0.17
CA GLY A 193 -2.32 -2.63 0.10
C GLY A 193 -0.81 -2.81 0.00
N LEU A 194 -0.05 -2.04 0.76
CA LEU A 194 1.41 -2.11 0.79
C LEU A 194 1.87 -3.45 1.38
N ILE A 195 2.69 -4.19 0.64
CA ILE A 195 3.30 -5.45 1.10
C ILE A 195 4.81 -5.33 1.33
N SER A 196 5.46 -4.38 0.67
CA SER A 196 6.88 -4.07 0.89
C SER A 196 7.21 -2.68 0.39
N ASN A 197 8.11 -2.01 1.09
CA ASN A 197 8.66 -0.73 0.70
C ASN A 197 10.16 -0.67 1.01
N THR A 198 10.93 -0.06 0.13
CA THR A 198 12.30 0.37 0.39
C THR A 198 12.37 1.87 0.09
N THR A 199 12.83 2.66 1.05
CA THR A 199 13.00 4.10 0.92
C THR A 199 14.45 4.45 1.15
N LEU A 200 15.13 4.89 0.10
CA LEU A 200 16.46 5.47 0.15
C LEU A 200 16.37 6.93 -0.29
N VAL A 201 16.73 7.86 0.58
CA VAL A 201 16.80 9.29 0.23
C VAL A 201 18.08 9.85 0.86
N HIS A 202 18.84 10.57 0.07
CA HIS A 202 20.02 11.31 0.52
C HIS A 202 19.85 12.78 0.17
N LEU A 203 20.03 13.63 1.17
CA LEU A 203 20.06 15.09 1.03
C LEU A 203 21.35 15.62 1.66
N ASP A 204 22.15 16.36 0.87
CA ASP A 204 23.29 17.16 1.34
C ASP A 204 23.24 18.52 0.65
N TYR A 205 22.52 19.45 1.25
CA TYR A 205 22.28 20.77 0.65
C TYR A 205 22.24 21.87 1.70
N ALA A 206 22.94 22.98 1.44
CA ALA A 206 22.97 24.18 2.28
C ALA A 206 23.29 23.89 3.75
N GLY A 207 24.17 22.92 4.02
CA GLY A 207 24.56 22.53 5.39
C GLY A 207 23.58 21.58 6.08
N VAL A 208 22.48 21.23 5.45
CA VAL A 208 21.54 20.20 5.92
C VAL A 208 21.94 18.87 5.32
N LYS A 209 22.20 17.87 6.17
CA LYS A 209 22.46 16.48 5.76
C LYS A 209 21.39 15.59 6.35
N GLN A 210 20.75 14.81 5.49
CA GLN A 210 19.76 13.84 5.91
C GLN A 210 19.83 12.60 5.04
N ASP A 211 19.95 11.45 5.70
CA ASP A 211 19.84 10.14 5.07
C ASP A 211 18.58 9.46 5.59
N VAL A 212 17.82 8.90 4.68
CA VAL A 212 16.70 7.99 4.98
C VAL A 212 16.99 6.66 4.32
N ASN A 213 17.03 5.61 5.13
CA ASN A 213 17.21 4.24 4.68
C ASN A 213 16.26 3.36 5.49
N ILE A 214 15.10 3.10 4.94
CA ILE A 214 14.02 2.36 5.59
C ILE A 214 13.55 1.23 4.68
N VAL A 215 13.47 0.03 5.24
CA VAL A 215 12.87 -1.13 4.61
C VAL A 215 11.69 -1.59 5.44
N THR A 216 10.53 -1.67 4.82
CA THR A 216 9.28 -2.15 5.44
C THR A 216 8.79 -3.39 4.72
N SER A 217 8.40 -4.42 5.43
CA SER A 217 7.82 -5.64 4.87
C SER A 217 6.61 -6.11 5.67
N LEU A 218 5.60 -6.60 4.96
CA LEU A 218 4.42 -7.21 5.57
C LEU A 218 4.77 -8.60 6.11
N ASN A 219 4.61 -8.81 7.42
CA ASN A 219 4.82 -10.10 8.06
C ASN A 219 3.55 -10.96 8.02
N SER A 220 2.40 -10.34 8.29
CA SER A 220 1.10 -11.03 8.25
C SER A 220 -0.05 -10.05 8.13
N ALA A 221 -1.20 -10.51 7.66
CA ALA A 221 -2.44 -9.75 7.64
C ALA A 221 -3.63 -10.63 8.04
N SER A 222 -4.59 -10.02 8.73
CA SER A 222 -5.91 -10.59 9.03
C SER A 222 -6.96 -9.71 8.36
N LEU A 223 -7.44 -10.12 7.21
CA LEU A 223 -8.39 -9.35 6.39
C LEU A 223 -9.83 -9.79 6.69
N LYS A 224 -10.76 -8.83 6.69
CA LYS A 224 -12.19 -9.04 6.93
C LYS A 224 -12.98 -8.93 5.63
#